data_6d2fe05a510accd7e22e71a5e0b587d4
#
_entry.id   6d2fe05a510accd7e22e71a5e0b587d4
#
_cell.length_a   1.000
_cell.length_b   1.000
_cell.length_c   1.000
_cell.angle_alpha   90.00
_cell.angle_beta   90.00
_cell.angle_gamma   90.00
#
_symmetry.space_group_name_H-M   'P 1'
#
loop_
_entity.id
_entity.type
_entity.pdbx_description
1 polymer ?
#
loop_
_entity_poly.entity_id
_entity_poly.type
_entity_poly.pdbx_seq_one_letter_code
_entity_poly.pdbx_strand_id
1 'polypeptide(L)'
;MLTIEPTGAVLGATVRGIDLAQRLSERDLGQILLALGNHGVLRFPDQHLDLGELKRFSEQFGEIQGPATRERDAANPYPEIDILSNLKEDGHYIGSADAGQDWHTDMTYRAVPGFVNVLYGVRIPQRDGKPLGGTEFSNMRRAYDELPAAIKTRLDGMTATHNIEKFWEHMRRAHNSPRPPMTDEQRRRRPPVSHPVFLTHPITGKKVLYCNPGFAERINELPERESEEMLEYLFAHQLQPQFRYTNVWAENDLLVWDHLGTLHRAIADYGPEEIRLIRRCQVMATKVFDPEFLLPAHAMAAAGAV
;
A
#
# COMPACT_ATOMS: atom_id res chain seq x y z
N MET A 1 -3.82 -4.36 26.99
CA MET A 1 -4.56 -5.30 26.11
C MET A 1 -4.83 -4.55 24.81
N LEU A 2 -4.52 -5.17 23.67
CA LEU A 2 -4.73 -4.60 22.35
C LEU A 2 -6.22 -4.33 22.13
N THR A 3 -6.56 -3.12 21.66
CA THR A 3 -7.91 -2.73 21.28
C THR A 3 -7.91 -2.22 19.83
N ILE A 4 -8.98 -2.51 19.10
CA ILE A 4 -9.17 -2.09 17.72
C ILE A 4 -10.44 -1.24 17.66
N GLU A 5 -10.27 0.01 17.26
CA GLU A 5 -11.32 1.03 17.21
C GLU A 5 -11.58 1.40 15.74
N PRO A 6 -12.62 0.85 15.08
CA PRO A 6 -12.97 1.23 13.72
C PRO A 6 -13.24 2.72 13.61
N THR A 7 -12.83 3.35 12.50
CA THR A 7 -13.09 4.78 12.25
C THR A 7 -14.56 5.11 12.02
N GLY A 8 -15.39 4.11 11.72
CA GLY A 8 -16.76 4.30 11.25
C GLY A 8 -16.86 4.68 9.75
N ALA A 9 -15.74 4.93 9.08
CA ALA A 9 -15.66 5.15 7.64
C ALA A 9 -15.55 3.82 6.88
N VAL A 10 -15.45 3.91 5.54
CA VAL A 10 -15.36 2.75 4.65
C VAL A 10 -14.06 1.93 4.83
N LEU A 11 -13.02 2.53 5.41
CA LEU A 11 -11.72 1.97 5.78
C LEU A 11 -11.25 2.57 7.10
N GLY A 12 -10.24 1.91 7.67
CA GLY A 12 -9.45 2.40 8.79
C GLY A 12 -9.92 1.93 10.16
N ALA A 13 -8.95 1.58 11.00
CA ALA A 13 -9.12 1.39 12.43
C ALA A 13 -7.88 1.90 13.18
N THR A 14 -8.08 2.36 14.42
CA THR A 14 -6.99 2.71 15.35
C THR A 14 -6.72 1.52 16.26
N VAL A 15 -5.47 1.12 16.35
CA VAL A 15 -5.00 0.05 17.25
C VAL A 15 -4.26 0.67 18.42
N ARG A 16 -4.68 0.33 19.64
CA ARG A 16 -4.09 0.85 20.90
C ARG A 16 -3.68 -0.28 21.83
N GLY A 17 -2.96 0.07 22.88
CA GLY A 17 -2.60 -0.85 23.95
C GLY A 17 -1.53 -1.87 23.55
N ILE A 18 -0.71 -1.54 22.56
CA ILE A 18 0.41 -2.35 22.08
C ILE A 18 1.65 -1.47 21.85
N ASP A 19 2.81 -2.00 22.20
CA ASP A 19 4.13 -1.42 21.94
C ASP A 19 4.77 -2.19 20.79
N LEU A 20 4.93 -1.54 19.64
CA LEU A 20 5.47 -2.16 18.41
C LEU A 20 7.01 -2.27 18.44
N ALA A 21 7.70 -1.67 19.43
CA ALA A 21 9.11 -1.93 19.69
C ALA A 21 9.34 -3.37 20.15
N GLN A 22 8.31 -4.02 20.68
CA GLN A 22 8.34 -5.42 21.10
C GLN A 22 7.89 -6.36 19.97
N ARG A 23 8.35 -7.61 20.02
CA ARG A 23 7.83 -8.64 19.11
C ARG A 23 6.38 -8.96 19.45
N LEU A 24 5.51 -8.99 18.46
CA LEU A 24 4.11 -9.37 18.65
C LEU A 24 4.00 -10.83 19.11
N SER A 25 3.06 -11.09 20.01
CA SER A 25 2.60 -12.47 20.25
C SER A 25 1.84 -12.99 19.01
N GLU A 26 1.73 -14.31 18.88
CA GLU A 26 0.91 -14.91 17.80
C GLU A 26 -0.54 -14.43 17.86
N ARG A 27 -1.08 -14.25 19.07
CA ARG A 27 -2.42 -13.73 19.29
C ARG A 27 -2.55 -12.29 18.78
N ASP A 28 -1.61 -11.40 19.14
CA ASP A 28 -1.67 -10.00 18.72
C ASP A 28 -1.48 -9.86 17.22
N LEU A 29 -0.55 -10.65 16.63
CA LEU A 29 -0.38 -10.71 15.17
C LEU A 29 -1.67 -11.19 14.48
N GLY A 30 -2.32 -12.24 15.01
CA GLY A 30 -3.58 -12.74 14.50
C GLY A 30 -4.70 -11.69 14.54
N GLN A 31 -4.82 -10.94 15.65
CA GLN A 31 -5.78 -9.83 15.77
C GLN A 31 -5.48 -8.70 14.78
N ILE A 32 -4.21 -8.33 14.61
CA ILE A 32 -3.78 -7.30 13.66
C ILE A 32 -4.05 -7.74 12.23
N LEU A 33 -3.73 -8.98 11.84
CA LEU A 33 -4.01 -9.52 10.51
C LEU A 33 -5.50 -9.52 10.20
N LEU A 34 -6.33 -9.98 11.15
CA LEU A 34 -7.79 -9.98 10.99
C LEU A 34 -8.34 -8.56 10.84
N ALA A 35 -7.89 -7.64 11.70
CA ALA A 35 -8.28 -6.24 11.62
C ALA A 35 -7.83 -5.59 10.29
N LEU A 36 -6.62 -5.90 9.82
CA LEU A 36 -6.11 -5.41 8.54
C LEU A 36 -6.98 -5.88 7.38
N GLY A 37 -7.33 -7.16 7.33
CA GLY A 37 -8.24 -7.70 6.31
C GLY A 37 -9.64 -7.06 6.35
N ASN A 38 -10.16 -6.73 7.54
CA ASN A 38 -11.49 -6.15 7.69
C ASN A 38 -11.53 -4.63 7.43
N HIS A 39 -10.49 -3.89 7.84
CA HIS A 39 -10.46 -2.44 7.80
C HIS A 39 -9.49 -1.85 6.76
N GLY A 40 -8.61 -2.67 6.17
CA GLY A 40 -7.67 -2.29 5.10
C GLY A 40 -6.54 -1.35 5.54
N VAL A 41 -6.75 -0.49 6.53
CA VAL A 41 -5.78 0.49 7.05
C VAL A 41 -5.81 0.47 8.57
N LEU A 42 -4.66 0.29 9.20
CA LEU A 42 -4.51 0.32 10.66
C LEU A 42 -3.54 1.43 11.06
N ARG A 43 -3.99 2.28 11.99
CA ARG A 43 -3.17 3.33 12.59
C ARG A 43 -2.80 2.92 14.02
N PHE A 44 -1.53 2.97 14.33
CA PHE A 44 -0.96 2.77 15.66
C PHE A 44 -0.38 4.11 16.13
N PRO A 45 -1.10 4.86 16.97
CA PRO A 45 -0.64 6.16 17.43
C PRO A 45 0.48 6.05 18.46
N ASP A 46 1.29 7.11 18.56
CA ASP A 46 2.30 7.32 19.62
C ASP A 46 3.27 6.14 19.77
N GLN A 47 3.83 5.68 18.64
CA GLN A 47 4.85 4.64 18.62
C GLN A 47 6.25 5.27 18.55
N HIS A 48 7.15 4.89 19.45
CA HIS A 48 8.52 5.40 19.47
C HIS A 48 9.48 4.29 19.03
N LEU A 49 9.74 4.23 17.70
CA LEU A 49 10.49 3.16 17.09
C LEU A 49 11.84 3.64 16.54
N ASP A 50 12.89 2.87 16.83
CA ASP A 50 14.12 2.95 16.05
C ASP A 50 13.98 2.21 14.72
N LEU A 51 14.99 2.31 13.83
CA LEU A 51 14.95 1.68 12.51
C LEU A 51 14.96 0.14 12.60
N GLY A 52 15.67 -0.42 13.59
CA GLY A 52 15.71 -1.87 13.82
C GLY A 52 14.37 -2.40 14.31
N GLU A 53 13.67 -1.63 15.14
CA GLU A 53 12.33 -1.95 15.65
C GLU A 53 11.28 -1.88 14.54
N LEU A 54 11.31 -0.84 13.72
CA LEU A 54 10.46 -0.71 12.54
C LEU A 54 10.65 -1.89 11.58
N LYS A 55 11.91 -2.29 11.33
CA LYS A 55 12.25 -3.46 10.51
C LYS A 55 11.68 -4.74 11.13
N ARG A 56 11.99 -5.02 12.41
CA ARG A 56 11.51 -6.23 13.11
C ARG A 56 9.99 -6.35 13.13
N PHE A 57 9.29 -5.24 13.33
CA PHE A 57 7.83 -5.22 13.24
C PHE A 57 7.36 -5.61 11.83
N SER A 58 7.95 -5.00 10.80
CA SER A 58 7.56 -5.22 9.40
C SER A 58 7.81 -6.66 8.94
N GLU A 59 8.92 -7.28 9.36
CA GLU A 59 9.29 -8.66 9.02
C GLU A 59 8.30 -9.72 9.53
N GLN A 60 7.45 -9.37 10.49
CA GLN A 60 6.43 -10.28 10.99
C GLN A 60 5.34 -10.57 9.94
N PHE A 61 5.12 -9.64 9.02
CA PHE A 61 4.13 -9.77 7.93
C PHE A 61 4.67 -10.50 6.68
N GLY A 62 5.98 -10.56 6.50
CA GLY A 62 6.61 -11.17 5.33
C GLY A 62 8.03 -10.68 5.11
N GLU A 63 8.55 -10.95 3.93
CA GLU A 63 9.85 -10.47 3.49
C GLU A 63 9.76 -8.98 3.12
N ILE A 64 10.65 -8.15 3.66
CA ILE A 64 10.74 -6.75 3.26
C ILE A 64 11.42 -6.69 1.89
N GLN A 65 10.84 -5.92 0.97
CA GLN A 65 11.46 -5.68 -0.33
C GLN A 65 12.82 -5.02 -0.14
N GLY A 66 13.86 -5.64 -0.69
CA GLY A 66 15.18 -5.03 -0.74
C GLY A 66 15.18 -3.75 -1.59
N PRO A 67 16.22 -2.90 -1.45
CA PRO A 67 16.25 -1.56 -2.01
C PRO A 67 15.97 -1.56 -3.52
N ALA A 68 14.96 -0.78 -3.92
CA ALA A 68 14.73 -0.49 -5.32
C ALA A 68 15.82 0.48 -5.78
N THR A 69 16.80 0.00 -6.53
CA THR A 69 17.70 0.76 -7.46
C THR A 69 18.25 2.14 -7.01
N ARG A 70 18.21 2.53 -5.75
CA ARG A 70 18.92 3.72 -5.28
C ARG A 70 20.33 3.35 -4.88
N GLU A 71 21.29 4.18 -5.28
CA GLU A 71 22.63 4.15 -4.71
C GLU A 71 22.47 4.13 -3.20
N ARG A 72 23.06 3.12 -2.57
CA ARG A 72 22.98 2.94 -1.13
C ARG A 72 23.63 4.15 -0.48
N ASP A 73 22.86 4.88 0.31
CA ASP A 73 23.48 5.69 1.34
C ASP A 73 24.29 4.72 2.22
N ALA A 74 25.61 4.81 2.12
CA ALA A 74 26.52 3.94 2.87
C ALA A 74 26.36 4.12 4.40
N ALA A 75 25.68 5.19 4.83
CA ALA A 75 25.40 5.51 6.22
C ALA A 75 24.06 4.88 6.71
N ASN A 76 23.20 4.38 5.82
CA ASN A 76 21.95 3.73 6.24
C ASN A 76 22.18 2.24 6.58
N PRO A 77 22.16 1.84 7.86
CA PRO A 77 22.35 0.44 8.26
C PRO A 77 21.20 -0.48 7.83
N TYR A 78 20.07 0.09 7.38
CA TYR A 78 18.87 -0.63 6.96
C TYR A 78 18.43 -0.18 5.56
N PRO A 79 19.13 -0.61 4.49
CA PRO A 79 18.88 -0.18 3.13
C PRO A 79 17.49 -0.56 2.60
N GLU A 80 16.79 -1.49 3.25
CA GLU A 80 15.42 -1.89 2.96
C GLU A 80 14.37 -0.91 3.49
N ILE A 81 14.76 0.06 4.32
CA ILE A 81 13.87 1.12 4.81
C ILE A 81 13.98 2.33 3.88
N ASP A 82 12.92 2.59 3.14
CA ASP A 82 12.83 3.77 2.29
C ASP A 82 12.59 5.05 3.09
N ILE A 83 13.10 6.17 2.56
CA ILE A 83 12.81 7.51 3.06
C ILE A 83 11.87 8.21 2.07
N LEU A 84 10.70 8.62 2.55
CA LEU A 84 9.75 9.46 1.82
C LEU A 84 9.82 10.87 2.42
N SER A 85 10.49 11.80 1.73
CA SER A 85 10.75 13.12 2.31
C SER A 85 11.07 14.17 1.26
N ASN A 86 10.62 15.41 1.52
CA ASN A 86 11.06 16.61 0.82
C ASN A 86 12.24 17.33 1.53
N LEU A 87 12.80 16.74 2.60
CA LEU A 87 13.99 17.27 3.26
C LEU A 87 15.20 17.17 2.33
N LYS A 88 16.02 18.23 2.34
CA LYS A 88 17.29 18.28 1.62
C LYS A 88 18.44 18.39 2.60
N GLU A 89 19.50 17.65 2.31
CA GLU A 89 20.84 17.78 2.93
C GLU A 89 21.82 18.10 1.80
N ASP A 90 22.66 19.10 1.98
CA ASP A 90 23.60 19.59 0.97
C ASP A 90 22.97 19.86 -0.42
N GLY A 91 21.72 20.34 -0.43
CA GLY A 91 20.97 20.66 -1.66
C GLY A 91 20.30 19.44 -2.33
N HIS A 92 20.49 18.22 -1.85
CA HIS A 92 19.94 16.97 -2.39
C HIS A 92 18.85 16.42 -1.50
N TYR A 93 17.77 15.87 -2.10
CA TYR A 93 16.75 15.19 -1.32
C TYR A 93 17.30 13.92 -0.66
N ILE A 94 17.08 13.76 0.64
CA ILE A 94 17.47 12.54 1.39
C ILE A 94 16.58 11.33 1.06
N GLY A 95 15.48 11.54 0.36
CA GLY A 95 14.50 10.52 0.04
C GLY A 95 13.70 10.81 -1.22
N SER A 96 12.58 10.09 -1.41
CA SER A 96 11.62 10.34 -2.49
C SER A 96 10.69 11.48 -2.10
N ALA A 97 10.84 12.65 -2.75
CA ALA A 97 10.00 13.81 -2.50
C ALA A 97 8.64 13.73 -3.23
N ASP A 98 8.60 13.01 -4.36
CA ASP A 98 7.47 12.93 -5.30
C ASP A 98 6.73 11.57 -5.27
N ALA A 99 7.01 10.74 -4.25
CA ALA A 99 6.48 9.38 -4.23
C ALA A 99 4.98 9.33 -3.96
N GLY A 100 4.27 8.55 -4.78
CA GLY A 100 2.92 8.09 -4.47
C GLY A 100 1.80 9.12 -4.62
N GLN A 101 1.97 10.20 -5.40
CA GLN A 101 0.95 11.24 -5.55
C GLN A 101 -0.24 10.80 -6.43
N ASP A 102 -0.08 9.80 -7.27
CA ASP A 102 -1.17 9.24 -8.07
C ASP A 102 -1.74 7.97 -7.44
N TRP A 103 -3.00 7.64 -7.79
CA TRP A 103 -3.66 6.44 -7.33
C TRP A 103 -2.99 5.17 -7.83
N HIS A 104 -2.54 4.31 -6.91
CA HIS A 104 -1.89 3.04 -7.23
C HIS A 104 -2.00 2.04 -6.06
N THR A 105 -1.56 0.83 -6.34
CA THR A 105 -1.19 -0.17 -5.33
C THR A 105 0.24 -0.58 -5.61
N ASP A 106 1.12 -0.46 -4.62
CA ASP A 106 2.53 -0.82 -4.77
C ASP A 106 2.74 -2.29 -5.17
N MET A 107 3.79 -2.53 -5.94
CA MET A 107 4.35 -3.85 -6.26
C MET A 107 3.42 -4.86 -6.97
N THR A 108 2.28 -4.42 -7.53
CA THR A 108 1.43 -5.30 -8.35
C THR A 108 2.10 -5.70 -9.67
N TYR A 109 3.18 -5.04 -10.05
CA TYR A 109 4.03 -5.39 -11.18
C TYR A 109 5.06 -6.50 -10.88
N ARG A 110 4.93 -7.21 -9.75
CA ARG A 110 5.76 -8.36 -9.38
C ARG A 110 4.94 -9.64 -9.37
N ALA A 111 5.58 -10.78 -9.70
CA ALA A 111 4.94 -12.09 -9.66
C ALA A 111 4.45 -12.45 -8.24
N VAL A 112 5.25 -12.15 -7.22
CA VAL A 112 4.80 -12.10 -5.81
C VAL A 112 4.51 -10.63 -5.51
N PRO A 113 3.24 -10.22 -5.34
CA PRO A 113 2.88 -8.82 -5.12
C PRO A 113 3.25 -8.34 -3.70
N GLY A 114 3.04 -7.06 -3.44
CA GLY A 114 3.08 -6.51 -2.10
C GLY A 114 1.92 -7.02 -1.23
N PHE A 115 2.20 -7.19 0.05
CA PHE A 115 1.15 -7.48 1.04
C PHE A 115 0.80 -6.24 1.83
N VAL A 116 1.77 -5.64 2.52
CA VAL A 116 1.53 -4.43 3.31
C VAL A 116 2.61 -3.38 3.09
N ASN A 117 2.23 -2.12 3.23
CA ASN A 117 3.14 -1.03 3.56
C ASN A 117 3.09 -0.77 5.07
N VAL A 118 4.25 -0.58 5.65
CA VAL A 118 4.43 -0.12 7.02
C VAL A 118 5.13 1.24 6.96
N LEU A 119 4.42 2.30 7.31
CA LEU A 119 4.95 3.65 7.31
C LEU A 119 5.00 4.21 8.72
N TYR A 120 6.12 4.87 9.05
CA TYR A 120 6.33 5.52 10.33
C TYR A 120 6.54 7.03 10.13
N GLY A 121 5.68 7.83 10.73
CA GLY A 121 5.67 9.29 10.65
C GLY A 121 6.70 9.92 11.59
N VAL A 122 7.87 10.28 11.08
CA VAL A 122 8.95 10.91 11.87
C VAL A 122 8.71 12.41 12.02
N ARG A 123 8.33 13.08 10.91
CA ARG A 123 7.98 14.50 10.88
C ARG A 123 6.80 14.73 9.96
N ILE A 124 5.78 15.36 10.51
CA ILE A 124 4.54 15.63 9.80
C ILE A 124 4.38 17.14 9.64
N PRO A 125 4.28 17.65 8.39
CA PRO A 125 4.14 19.07 8.14
C PRO A 125 2.82 19.60 8.69
N GLN A 126 2.84 20.83 9.17
CA GLN A 126 1.67 21.50 9.71
C GLN A 126 1.56 22.93 9.16
N ARG A 127 0.35 23.38 8.94
CA ARG A 127 0.02 24.79 8.64
C ARG A 127 -1.14 25.22 9.52
N ASP A 128 -0.95 26.32 10.25
CA ASP A 128 -1.95 26.84 11.19
C ASP A 128 -2.46 25.78 12.20
N GLY A 129 -1.53 24.93 12.68
CA GLY A 129 -1.85 23.85 13.62
C GLY A 129 -2.58 22.65 13.00
N LYS A 130 -2.78 22.63 11.68
CA LYS A 130 -3.41 21.52 10.97
C LYS A 130 -2.36 20.67 10.27
N PRO A 131 -2.35 19.33 10.47
CA PRO A 131 -1.42 18.45 9.79
C PRO A 131 -1.72 18.38 8.29
N LEU A 132 -0.65 18.32 7.49
CA LEU A 132 -0.65 18.20 6.04
C LEU A 132 -0.03 16.86 5.62
N GLY A 133 -0.02 16.57 4.32
CA GLY A 133 0.62 15.38 3.77
C GLY A 133 -0.12 14.08 4.13
N GLY A 134 -1.45 14.12 4.21
CA GLY A 134 -2.30 12.96 4.44
C GLY A 134 -2.09 11.84 3.42
N THR A 135 -2.64 10.66 3.70
CA THR A 135 -2.70 9.54 2.75
C THR A 135 -4.15 9.18 2.50
N GLU A 136 -4.54 9.21 1.23
CA GLU A 136 -5.91 8.84 0.80
C GLU A 136 -5.92 7.39 0.31
N PHE A 137 -6.96 6.66 0.64
CA PHE A 137 -7.17 5.26 0.31
C PHE A 137 -8.49 5.06 -0.42
N SER A 138 -8.59 3.99 -1.21
CA SER A 138 -9.87 3.50 -1.75
C SER A 138 -10.04 2.01 -1.47
N ASN A 139 -11.25 1.62 -1.06
CA ASN A 139 -11.61 0.26 -0.63
C ASN A 139 -11.96 -0.62 -1.83
N MET A 140 -11.05 -1.51 -2.21
CA MET A 140 -11.21 -2.37 -3.38
C MET A 140 -12.20 -3.53 -3.17
N ARG A 141 -12.48 -3.90 -1.93
CA ARG A 141 -13.57 -4.84 -1.63
C ARG A 141 -14.93 -4.18 -1.89
N ARG A 142 -15.15 -2.98 -1.34
CA ARG A 142 -16.39 -2.24 -1.58
C ARG A 142 -16.56 -1.88 -3.05
N ALA A 143 -15.48 -1.52 -3.72
CA ALA A 143 -15.50 -1.29 -5.16
C ALA A 143 -15.93 -2.57 -5.93
N TYR A 144 -15.43 -3.75 -5.56
CA TYR A 144 -15.91 -5.00 -6.12
C TYR A 144 -17.39 -5.27 -5.77
N ASP A 145 -17.79 -5.11 -4.51
CA ASP A 145 -19.15 -5.41 -4.05
C ASP A 145 -20.20 -4.59 -4.82
N GLU A 146 -19.88 -3.34 -5.16
CA GLU A 146 -20.78 -2.41 -5.85
C GLU A 146 -20.65 -2.41 -7.39
N LEU A 147 -19.80 -3.27 -7.97
CA LEU A 147 -19.79 -3.48 -9.42
C LEU A 147 -21.11 -4.11 -9.87
N PRO A 148 -21.63 -3.70 -11.05
CA PRO A 148 -22.78 -4.36 -11.68
C PRO A 148 -22.56 -5.87 -11.88
N ALA A 149 -23.60 -6.68 -11.64
CA ALA A 149 -23.52 -8.14 -11.77
C ALA A 149 -23.01 -8.58 -13.15
N ALA A 150 -23.43 -7.89 -14.23
CA ALA A 150 -22.97 -8.17 -15.59
C ALA A 150 -21.44 -8.00 -15.75
N ILE A 151 -20.84 -6.98 -15.10
CA ILE A 151 -19.40 -6.75 -15.12
C ILE A 151 -18.68 -7.84 -14.33
N LYS A 152 -19.18 -8.18 -13.13
CA LYS A 152 -18.63 -9.28 -12.32
C LYS A 152 -18.60 -10.59 -13.10
N THR A 153 -19.73 -10.96 -13.72
CA THR A 153 -19.85 -12.19 -14.52
C THR A 153 -18.92 -12.17 -15.74
N ARG A 154 -18.82 -11.02 -16.43
CA ARG A 154 -17.95 -10.88 -17.59
C ARG A 154 -16.47 -11.03 -17.29
N LEU A 155 -16.02 -10.47 -16.18
CA LEU A 155 -14.60 -10.42 -15.80
C LEU A 155 -14.18 -11.55 -14.85
N ASP A 156 -15.10 -12.41 -14.41
CA ASP A 156 -14.74 -13.51 -13.52
C ASP A 156 -13.76 -14.47 -14.19
N GLY A 157 -12.67 -14.77 -13.50
CA GLY A 157 -11.58 -15.58 -14.03
C GLY A 157 -10.61 -14.86 -15.00
N MET A 158 -10.91 -13.62 -15.41
CA MET A 158 -9.99 -12.87 -16.28
C MET A 158 -8.80 -12.32 -15.49
N THR A 159 -7.73 -12.04 -16.25
CA THR A 159 -6.46 -11.54 -15.74
C THR A 159 -6.11 -10.17 -16.34
N ALA A 160 -5.37 -9.36 -15.58
CA ALA A 160 -4.82 -8.10 -16.07
C ALA A 160 -3.29 -8.13 -16.05
N THR A 161 -2.67 -7.62 -17.10
CA THR A 161 -1.23 -7.40 -17.14
C THR A 161 -0.88 -6.13 -16.41
N HIS A 162 0.06 -6.24 -15.46
CA HIS A 162 0.62 -5.14 -14.69
C HIS A 162 2.07 -4.90 -15.10
N ASN A 163 2.39 -3.65 -15.42
CA ASN A 163 3.69 -3.24 -15.93
C ASN A 163 4.20 -2.01 -15.20
N ILE A 164 5.42 -2.08 -14.66
CA ILE A 164 6.06 -0.95 -13.99
C ILE A 164 6.37 0.19 -14.98
N GLU A 165 6.61 -0.10 -16.26
CA GLU A 165 6.93 0.91 -17.26
C GLU A 165 5.78 1.89 -17.46
N LYS A 166 4.51 1.43 -17.36
CA LYS A 166 3.33 2.31 -17.41
C LYS A 166 3.44 3.43 -16.37
N PHE A 167 3.68 3.08 -15.10
CA PHE A 167 3.86 4.05 -14.02
C PHE A 167 5.09 4.93 -14.22
N TRP A 168 6.20 4.32 -14.65
CA TRP A 168 7.47 5.02 -14.88
C TRP A 168 7.32 6.14 -15.93
N GLU A 169 6.69 5.82 -17.07
CA GLU A 169 6.44 6.78 -18.14
C GLU A 169 5.39 7.82 -17.76
N HIS A 170 4.37 7.44 -16.97
CA HIS A 170 3.39 8.39 -16.44
C HIS A 170 4.08 9.43 -15.55
N MET A 171 4.93 9.04 -14.61
CA MET A 171 5.67 9.96 -13.76
C MET A 171 6.57 10.93 -14.57
N ARG A 172 7.19 10.43 -15.63
CA ARG A 172 8.02 11.27 -16.51
C ARG A 172 7.20 12.31 -17.27
N ARG A 173 6.04 11.94 -17.77
CA ARG A 173 5.20 12.81 -18.64
C ARG A 173 4.31 13.75 -17.82
N ALA A 174 3.65 13.27 -16.78
CA ALA A 174 2.67 14.04 -16.02
C ALA A 174 3.30 14.87 -14.89
N HIS A 175 4.39 14.39 -14.29
CA HIS A 175 5.02 15.01 -13.12
C HIS A 175 6.41 15.59 -13.39
N ASN A 176 6.86 15.66 -14.66
CA ASN A 176 8.19 16.11 -15.05
C ASN A 176 9.31 15.49 -14.19
N SER A 177 9.13 14.23 -13.81
CA SER A 177 10.11 13.51 -13.00
C SER A 177 11.45 13.43 -13.75
N PRO A 178 12.60 13.71 -13.10
CA PRO A 178 13.92 13.65 -13.74
C PRO A 178 14.37 12.22 -14.06
N ARG A 179 13.53 11.22 -13.86
CA ARG A 179 13.84 9.82 -14.16
C ARG A 179 14.15 9.64 -15.64
N PRO A 180 15.26 8.96 -16.00
CA PRO A 180 15.49 8.60 -17.40
C PRO A 180 14.47 7.54 -17.86
N PRO A 181 14.29 7.33 -19.18
CA PRO A 181 13.54 6.17 -19.67
C PRO A 181 14.09 4.87 -19.09
N MET A 182 13.22 3.87 -18.90
CA MET A 182 13.70 2.56 -18.47
C MET A 182 14.67 1.97 -19.50
N THR A 183 15.77 1.41 -19.02
CA THR A 183 16.72 0.68 -19.86
C THR A 183 16.17 -0.72 -20.20
N ASP A 184 16.68 -1.33 -21.27
CA ASP A 184 16.31 -2.69 -21.65
C ASP A 184 16.67 -3.71 -20.56
N GLU A 185 17.74 -3.47 -19.80
CA GLU A 185 18.08 -4.30 -18.65
C GLU A 185 17.04 -4.17 -17.52
N GLN A 186 16.57 -2.98 -17.22
CA GLN A 186 15.50 -2.74 -16.24
C GLN A 186 14.19 -3.42 -16.66
N ARG A 187 13.83 -3.37 -17.97
CA ARG A 187 12.66 -4.06 -18.51
C ARG A 187 12.81 -5.58 -18.38
N ARG A 188 13.96 -6.13 -18.74
CA ARG A 188 14.24 -7.58 -18.59
C ARG A 188 14.19 -8.05 -17.13
N ARG A 189 14.65 -7.24 -16.18
CA ARG A 189 14.60 -7.55 -14.74
C ARG A 189 13.19 -7.43 -14.14
N ARG A 190 12.31 -6.70 -14.78
CA ARG A 190 10.94 -6.42 -14.33
C ARG A 190 9.95 -6.57 -15.49
N PRO A 191 9.82 -7.79 -16.04
CA PRO A 191 8.86 -8.03 -17.11
C PRO A 191 7.44 -7.82 -16.60
N PRO A 192 6.49 -7.47 -17.47
CA PRO A 192 5.08 -7.42 -17.13
C PRO A 192 4.62 -8.75 -16.53
N VAL A 193 3.71 -8.69 -15.56
CA VAL A 193 3.13 -9.86 -14.89
C VAL A 193 1.62 -9.82 -14.96
N SER A 194 0.97 -10.98 -14.89
CA SER A 194 -0.49 -11.08 -14.90
C SER A 194 -1.01 -11.46 -13.52
N HIS A 195 -2.06 -10.75 -13.07
CA HIS A 195 -2.81 -11.04 -11.86
C HIS A 195 -4.31 -11.13 -12.17
N PRO A 196 -5.11 -11.83 -11.35
CA PRO A 196 -6.56 -11.83 -11.50
C PRO A 196 -7.13 -10.41 -11.45
N VAL A 197 -8.10 -10.08 -12.31
CA VAL A 197 -8.87 -8.82 -12.19
C VAL A 197 -9.61 -8.78 -10.86
N PHE A 198 -10.12 -9.93 -10.41
CA PHE A 198 -10.76 -10.13 -9.11
C PHE A 198 -9.97 -11.11 -8.28
N LEU A 199 -9.20 -10.60 -7.33
CA LEU A 199 -8.42 -11.41 -6.39
C LEU A 199 -9.31 -11.86 -5.22
N THR A 200 -9.17 -13.12 -4.78
CA THR A 200 -9.70 -13.54 -3.48
C THR A 200 -8.72 -13.17 -2.39
N HIS A 201 -9.15 -12.28 -1.50
CA HIS A 201 -8.30 -11.77 -0.42
C HIS A 201 -8.00 -12.88 0.60
N PRO A 202 -6.73 -13.21 0.88
CA PRO A 202 -6.37 -14.40 1.64
C PRO A 202 -6.87 -14.38 3.09
N ILE A 203 -6.93 -13.22 3.75
CA ILE A 203 -7.39 -13.12 5.15
C ILE A 203 -8.91 -13.21 5.25
N THR A 204 -9.64 -12.56 4.33
CA THR A 204 -11.11 -12.42 4.46
C THR A 204 -11.90 -13.40 3.59
N GLY A 205 -11.27 -14.06 2.63
CA GLY A 205 -11.94 -14.89 1.63
C GLY A 205 -12.84 -14.13 0.65
N LYS A 206 -12.90 -12.79 0.74
CA LYS A 206 -13.78 -11.95 -0.10
C LYS A 206 -13.05 -11.51 -1.37
N LYS A 207 -13.83 -11.31 -2.45
CA LYS A 207 -13.27 -10.76 -3.69
C LYS A 207 -12.95 -9.27 -3.54
N VAL A 208 -11.88 -8.84 -4.21
CA VAL A 208 -11.46 -7.45 -4.35
C VAL A 208 -11.23 -7.14 -5.83
N LEU A 209 -11.45 -5.90 -6.23
CA LEU A 209 -11.07 -5.41 -7.57
C LEU A 209 -9.56 -5.13 -7.57
N TYR A 210 -8.77 -6.01 -8.23
CA TYR A 210 -7.31 -6.03 -8.13
C TYR A 210 -6.60 -5.51 -9.38
N CYS A 211 -7.18 -4.63 -10.15
CA CYS A 211 -6.48 -3.89 -11.19
C CYS A 211 -6.46 -2.39 -10.83
N ASN A 212 -5.30 -1.76 -10.95
CA ASN A 212 -5.11 -0.37 -10.51
C ASN A 212 -4.59 0.52 -11.64
N PRO A 213 -4.90 1.83 -11.61
CA PRO A 213 -4.53 2.76 -12.67
C PRO A 213 -3.02 2.93 -12.84
N GLY A 214 -2.25 2.72 -11.76
CA GLY A 214 -0.80 2.89 -11.79
C GLY A 214 -0.08 1.86 -12.66
N PHE A 215 -0.52 0.60 -12.66
CA PHE A 215 0.24 -0.49 -13.27
C PHE A 215 -0.54 -1.36 -14.25
N ALA A 216 -1.88 -1.52 -14.10
CA ALA A 216 -2.67 -2.35 -15.01
C ALA A 216 -2.79 -1.70 -16.39
N GLU A 217 -2.35 -2.40 -17.43
CA GLU A 217 -2.32 -1.88 -18.80
C GLU A 217 -3.25 -2.63 -19.76
N ARG A 218 -3.64 -3.87 -19.44
CA ARG A 218 -4.48 -4.68 -20.30
C ARG A 218 -5.23 -5.75 -19.50
N ILE A 219 -6.49 -6.03 -19.86
CA ILE A 219 -7.21 -7.25 -19.49
C ILE A 219 -6.95 -8.27 -20.63
N ASN A 220 -6.29 -9.38 -20.26
CA ASN A 220 -5.64 -10.25 -21.24
C ASN A 220 -6.63 -10.97 -22.18
N GLU A 221 -7.79 -11.31 -21.69
CA GLU A 221 -8.81 -12.09 -22.39
C GLU A 221 -9.75 -11.22 -23.23
N LEU A 222 -9.58 -9.89 -23.21
CA LEU A 222 -10.38 -8.96 -24.02
C LEU A 222 -9.61 -8.45 -25.26
N PRO A 223 -10.29 -8.16 -26.38
CA PRO A 223 -9.72 -7.37 -27.45
C PRO A 223 -9.18 -6.02 -26.93
N GLU A 224 -8.15 -5.49 -27.55
CA GLU A 224 -7.42 -4.30 -27.11
C GLU A 224 -8.34 -3.13 -26.74
N ARG A 225 -9.20 -2.71 -27.67
CA ARG A 225 -10.14 -1.62 -27.46
C ARG A 225 -11.11 -1.88 -26.31
N GLU A 226 -11.65 -3.10 -26.22
CA GLU A 226 -12.56 -3.45 -25.12
C GLU A 226 -11.83 -3.49 -23.76
N SER A 227 -10.58 -3.92 -23.75
CA SER A 227 -9.73 -3.89 -22.57
C SER A 227 -9.48 -2.46 -22.09
N GLU A 228 -9.17 -1.53 -23.00
CA GLU A 228 -8.99 -0.11 -22.68
C GLU A 228 -10.26 0.49 -22.09
N GLU A 229 -11.40 0.36 -22.79
CA GLU A 229 -12.70 0.86 -22.33
C GLU A 229 -13.09 0.27 -20.95
N MET A 230 -12.83 -1.02 -20.73
CA MET A 230 -13.13 -1.68 -19.47
C MET A 230 -12.20 -1.22 -18.34
N LEU A 231 -10.90 -1.06 -18.58
CA LEU A 231 -9.96 -0.55 -17.58
C LEU A 231 -10.32 0.90 -17.20
N GLU A 232 -10.65 1.76 -18.15
CA GLU A 232 -11.10 3.12 -17.86
C GLU A 232 -12.35 3.12 -16.97
N TYR A 233 -13.33 2.28 -17.29
CA TYR A 233 -14.52 2.11 -16.46
C TYR A 233 -14.17 1.66 -15.05
N LEU A 234 -13.34 0.62 -14.88
CA LEU A 234 -12.94 0.10 -13.57
C LEU A 234 -12.15 1.12 -12.76
N PHE A 235 -11.25 1.88 -13.43
CA PHE A 235 -10.47 2.94 -12.75
C PHE A 235 -11.37 4.09 -12.27
N ALA A 236 -12.33 4.51 -13.08
CA ALA A 236 -13.29 5.52 -12.65
C ALA A 236 -14.21 5.01 -11.53
N HIS A 237 -14.65 3.75 -11.62
CA HIS A 237 -15.50 3.13 -10.61
C HIS A 237 -14.79 3.04 -9.25
N GLN A 238 -13.59 2.49 -9.19
CA GLN A 238 -12.86 2.27 -7.92
C GLN A 238 -12.42 3.57 -7.22
N LEU A 239 -12.47 4.70 -7.90
CA LEU A 239 -12.12 6.01 -7.34
C LEU A 239 -13.35 6.87 -6.98
N GLN A 240 -14.53 6.30 -6.91
CA GLN A 240 -15.72 7.02 -6.47
C GLN A 240 -15.63 7.41 -4.99
N PRO A 241 -16.20 8.59 -4.60
CA PRO A 241 -16.05 9.13 -3.24
C PRO A 241 -16.47 8.17 -2.12
N GLN A 242 -17.51 7.33 -2.32
CA GLN A 242 -18.02 6.40 -1.31
C GLN A 242 -17.04 5.29 -0.94
N PHE A 243 -15.98 5.07 -1.74
CA PHE A 243 -14.93 4.09 -1.45
C PHE A 243 -13.71 4.70 -0.78
N ARG A 244 -13.66 6.03 -0.66
CA ARG A 244 -12.47 6.75 -0.20
C ARG A 244 -12.44 6.97 1.31
N TYR A 245 -11.23 6.94 1.82
CA TYR A 245 -10.89 7.25 3.20
C TYR A 245 -9.58 8.02 3.24
N THR A 246 -9.49 9.07 4.05
CA THR A 246 -8.26 9.84 4.23
C THR A 246 -7.73 9.64 5.65
N ASN A 247 -6.50 9.17 5.77
CA ASN A 247 -5.77 9.17 7.03
C ASN A 247 -5.01 10.48 7.20
N VAL A 248 -5.21 11.12 8.33
CA VAL A 248 -4.46 12.29 8.77
C VAL A 248 -3.36 11.82 9.73
N TRP A 249 -2.12 12.18 9.43
CA TRP A 249 -0.95 11.78 10.18
C TRP A 249 -0.74 12.63 11.45
N ALA A 250 -0.19 12.01 12.49
CA ALA A 250 0.54 12.67 13.55
C ALA A 250 1.98 12.15 13.60
N GLU A 251 2.91 12.91 14.20
CA GLU A 251 4.25 12.40 14.48
C GLU A 251 4.17 11.19 15.40
N ASN A 252 5.05 10.21 15.18
CA ASN A 252 5.06 8.92 15.85
C ASN A 252 3.84 8.02 15.55
N ASP A 253 3.00 8.36 14.56
CA ASP A 253 2.05 7.39 14.04
C ASP A 253 2.79 6.31 13.23
N LEU A 254 2.43 5.04 13.46
CA LEU A 254 2.73 3.98 12.51
C LEU A 254 1.44 3.59 11.81
N LEU A 255 1.49 3.53 10.48
CA LEU A 255 0.37 3.15 9.63
C LEU A 255 0.73 1.88 8.87
N VAL A 256 -0.18 0.89 8.93
CA VAL A 256 -0.10 -0.33 8.13
C VAL A 256 -1.30 -0.37 7.22
N TRP A 257 -1.09 -0.59 5.92
CA TRP A 257 -2.21 -0.84 5.03
C TRP A 257 -1.99 -2.02 4.11
N ASP A 258 -3.09 -2.64 3.76
CA ASP A 258 -3.18 -3.83 2.93
C ASP A 258 -3.16 -3.46 1.44
N HIS A 259 -2.17 -3.95 0.71
CA HIS A 259 -2.07 -3.76 -0.73
C HIS A 259 -3.05 -4.61 -1.54
N LEU A 260 -3.52 -5.72 -0.98
CA LEU A 260 -4.42 -6.61 -1.71
C LEU A 260 -5.84 -6.05 -1.76
N GLY A 261 -6.22 -5.26 -0.73
CA GLY A 261 -7.57 -4.73 -0.57
C GLY A 261 -7.72 -3.22 -0.74
N THR A 262 -6.62 -2.46 -0.99
CA THR A 262 -6.69 -1.00 -1.09
C THR A 262 -5.90 -0.42 -2.25
N LEU A 263 -6.37 0.72 -2.78
CA LEU A 263 -5.54 1.69 -3.50
C LEU A 263 -5.15 2.81 -2.55
N HIS A 264 -4.06 3.52 -2.86
CA HIS A 264 -3.66 4.69 -2.10
C HIS A 264 -3.01 5.77 -2.96
N ARG A 265 -2.98 6.99 -2.40
CA ARG A 265 -2.17 8.10 -2.87
C ARG A 265 -1.73 9.01 -1.73
N ALA A 266 -0.59 9.65 -1.87
CA ALA A 266 -0.14 10.71 -0.98
C ALA A 266 -0.80 12.04 -1.37
N ILE A 267 -1.24 12.83 -0.38
CA ILE A 267 -1.73 14.18 -0.57
C ILE A 267 -0.53 15.12 -0.45
N ALA A 268 -0.19 15.84 -1.53
CA ALA A 268 0.94 16.75 -1.59
C ALA A 268 0.48 18.21 -1.42
N ASP A 269 -0.12 18.52 -0.26
CA ASP A 269 -0.68 19.83 0.09
C ASP A 269 0.27 20.71 0.93
N TYR A 270 1.53 20.30 1.04
CA TYR A 270 2.59 20.97 1.78
C TYR A 270 3.66 21.58 0.86
N GLY A 271 4.23 22.69 1.30
CA GLY A 271 5.29 23.40 0.58
C GLY A 271 6.71 22.88 0.85
N PRO A 272 7.72 23.45 0.16
CA PRO A 272 9.12 23.04 0.32
C PRO A 272 9.67 23.18 1.73
N GLU A 273 9.18 24.18 2.50
CA GLU A 273 9.61 24.47 3.87
C GLU A 273 8.83 23.66 4.92
N GLU A 274 7.73 23.05 4.52
CA GLU A 274 6.89 22.22 5.38
C GLU A 274 7.37 20.78 5.28
N ILE A 275 8.35 20.43 6.12
CA ILE A 275 9.08 19.17 6.00
C ILE A 275 8.20 17.98 6.38
N ARG A 276 8.10 17.03 5.45
CA ARG A 276 7.53 15.70 5.65
C ARG A 276 8.63 14.66 5.64
N LEU A 277 8.72 13.84 6.69
CA LEU A 277 9.68 12.73 6.78
C LEU A 277 8.96 11.48 7.28
N ILE A 278 8.88 10.49 6.43
CA ILE A 278 8.29 9.18 6.71
C ILE A 278 9.31 8.08 6.38
N ARG A 279 9.40 7.08 7.24
CA ARG A 279 10.14 5.84 7.00
C ARG A 279 9.18 4.78 6.50
N ARG A 280 9.57 3.99 5.51
CA ARG A 280 8.70 2.98 4.89
C ARG A 280 9.38 1.63 4.75
N CYS A 281 8.69 0.56 5.17
CA CYS A 281 8.99 -0.81 4.80
C CYS A 281 7.88 -1.34 3.87
N GLN A 282 8.26 -1.84 2.71
CA GLN A 282 7.35 -2.52 1.78
C GLN A 282 7.49 -4.03 1.97
N VAL A 283 6.42 -4.70 2.39
CA VAL A 283 6.45 -6.13 2.70
C VAL A 283 5.77 -6.92 1.58
N MET A 284 6.45 -7.98 1.13
CA MET A 284 5.99 -8.86 0.07
C MET A 284 4.97 -9.88 0.57
N ALA A 285 4.07 -10.32 -0.30
CA ALA A 285 3.06 -11.33 -0.01
C ALA A 285 3.65 -12.76 0.02
N THR A 286 4.81 -12.93 0.64
CA THR A 286 5.52 -14.22 0.72
C THR A 286 4.90 -15.19 1.72
N LYS A 287 4.20 -14.66 2.74
CA LYS A 287 3.58 -15.46 3.81
C LYS A 287 2.06 -15.47 3.76
N VAL A 288 1.42 -14.35 3.35
CA VAL A 288 -0.03 -14.16 3.49
C VAL A 288 -0.87 -15.15 2.67
N PHE A 289 -0.30 -15.79 1.65
CA PHE A 289 -0.96 -16.86 0.90
C PHE A 289 -0.72 -18.25 1.48
N ASP A 290 0.10 -18.38 2.54
CA ASP A 290 0.27 -19.60 3.30
C ASP A 290 -0.83 -19.71 4.36
N PRO A 291 -1.68 -20.76 4.31
CA PRO A 291 -2.74 -20.95 5.31
C PRO A 291 -2.21 -21.06 6.75
N GLU A 292 -1.01 -21.62 6.97
CA GLU A 292 -0.42 -21.75 8.30
C GLU A 292 -0.12 -20.37 8.90
N PHE A 293 0.34 -19.41 8.09
CA PHE A 293 0.55 -18.04 8.55
C PHE A 293 -0.74 -17.36 9.01
N LEU A 294 -1.90 -17.74 8.46
CA LEU A 294 -3.20 -17.16 8.77
C LEU A 294 -3.96 -17.88 9.90
N LEU A 295 -3.46 -19.01 10.41
CA LEU A 295 -4.12 -19.74 11.51
C LEU A 295 -4.48 -18.86 12.72
N PRO A 296 -3.57 -17.97 13.23
CA PRO A 296 -3.91 -17.08 14.33
C PRO A 296 -5.07 -16.13 14.01
N ALA A 297 -5.12 -15.58 12.78
CA ALA A 297 -6.19 -14.68 12.36
C ALA A 297 -7.54 -15.42 12.25
N HIS A 298 -7.54 -16.62 11.66
CA HIS A 298 -8.73 -17.45 11.54
C HIS A 298 -9.27 -17.91 12.91
N ALA A 299 -8.37 -18.23 13.85
CA ALA A 299 -8.77 -18.56 15.23
C ALA A 299 -9.46 -17.38 15.94
N MET A 300 -8.97 -16.13 15.71
CA MET A 300 -9.60 -14.92 16.24
C MET A 300 -10.96 -14.67 15.61
N ALA A 301 -11.10 -14.86 14.30
CA ALA A 301 -12.39 -14.74 13.61
C ALA A 301 -13.43 -15.71 14.14
N ALA A 302 -13.04 -16.97 14.36
CA ALA A 302 -13.91 -18.01 14.91
C ALA A 302 -14.35 -17.73 16.37
N ALA A 303 -13.52 -17.02 17.14
CA ALA A 303 -13.81 -16.61 18.52
C ALA A 303 -14.67 -15.32 18.61
N GLY A 304 -15.04 -14.70 17.49
CA GLY A 304 -15.81 -13.45 17.48
C GLY A 304 -15.04 -12.26 18.05
N ALA A 305 -13.72 -12.24 17.94
CA ALA A 305 -12.83 -11.30 18.63
C ALA A 305 -12.63 -9.95 17.88
N VAL A 306 -13.40 -9.68 16.78
CA VAL A 306 -13.34 -8.39 16.02
C VAL A 306 -14.74 -8.03 15.54
#